data_94a99a8795689944ce6928cc95530425
#
_entry.id   94a99a8795689944ce6928cc95530425
#
_cell.length_a   1.000
_cell.length_b   1.000
_cell.length_c   1.000
_cell.angle_alpha   90.00
_cell.angle_beta   90.00
_cell.angle_gamma   90.00
#
_symmetry.space_group_name_H-M   'P 1'
#
loop_
_entity.id
_entity.type
_entity.pdbx_description
1 polymer ?
#
loop_
_entity_poly.entity_id
_entity_poly.type
_entity_poly.pdbx_seq_one_letter_code
_entity_poly.pdbx_strand_id
1 'polypeptide(L)'
;MPTYIDPLLYGSLPTKPNTMGMEAVLTDKVDVGLLSEAVESLRERFPYFYVRPQIAGTDLVLAPNDLPVVVRDSWEPTILVSKETNYHVLSFKCEDKRLAAEVMHPVTDGSGFMPYFKSVLFCYLSKRYGIEFDRTGFRLPGDEIPDSETGSPFSEEEVDAVKAPFYVKPEYKHFMQIKEPDSTWRAIKIKMAADEVMGRCKELDASPNALICVLLARAVHKIQPQDEKVILGGIAVNRKAILGNTDNYRCFADLAYIHYKPENLDKDLSLMCTVTRGQVIMQTQPENVLFNLKKMKEGMPTLHGIPSIGAKMLFIGSMAGHRRTTYTVSYAANRTFGPLDPYIEEFYVHAEPVPAAVVVEVSCINNAFFLHFEQRFKSEALLNAFLDELRLAGIEPEVLRKEAYLTSDVRYDDLKIPVVEEAKTAWDGFLASFKR
;
A
#
# COMPACT_ATOMS: atom_id res chain seq x y z
N MET A 1 8.64 16.00 -21.74
CA MET A 1 7.65 15.56 -20.74
C MET A 1 8.08 16.13 -19.41
N PRO A 2 7.23 16.77 -18.63
CA PRO A 2 7.60 17.09 -17.26
C PRO A 2 7.75 15.74 -16.56
N THR A 3 8.96 15.35 -16.25
CA THR A 3 9.28 14.20 -15.40
C THR A 3 8.78 14.55 -14.00
N TYR A 4 7.54 14.16 -13.72
CA TYR A 4 7.05 14.13 -12.35
C TYR A 4 7.86 13.06 -11.63
N ILE A 5 8.94 13.49 -11.01
CA ILE A 5 9.74 12.63 -10.14
C ILE A 5 8.89 12.46 -8.88
N ASP A 6 8.39 11.26 -8.66
CA ASP A 6 7.65 10.97 -7.44
C ASP A 6 8.65 11.08 -6.25
N PRO A 7 8.45 12.04 -5.34
CA PRO A 7 9.32 12.17 -4.17
C PRO A 7 9.35 10.89 -3.32
N LEU A 8 8.34 10.04 -3.43
CA LEU A 8 8.29 8.75 -2.75
C LEU A 8 9.39 7.78 -3.22
N LEU A 9 9.93 7.92 -4.45
CA LEU A 9 11.09 7.12 -4.89
C LEU A 9 12.29 7.31 -3.97
N TYR A 10 12.50 8.51 -3.44
CA TYR A 10 13.57 8.78 -2.47
C TYR A 10 13.24 8.28 -1.05
N GLY A 11 11.99 7.94 -0.77
CA GLY A 11 11.56 7.32 0.48
C GLY A 11 11.79 5.83 0.53
N SER A 12 12.08 5.21 -0.61
CA SER A 12 12.42 3.79 -0.72
C SER A 12 13.90 3.61 -0.43
N LEU A 13 14.21 3.17 0.79
CA LEU A 13 15.58 2.88 1.18
C LEU A 13 16.02 1.52 0.61
N PRO A 14 17.32 1.34 0.37
CA PRO A 14 17.91 0.06 0.01
C PRO A 14 17.51 -1.10 0.92
N THR A 15 17.37 -0.80 2.20
CA THR A 15 16.97 -1.75 3.25
C THR A 15 15.45 -1.81 3.47
N LYS A 16 14.68 -1.00 2.74
CA LYS A 16 13.21 -0.92 2.82
C LYS A 16 12.68 -0.49 1.47
N PRO A 17 12.48 -1.41 0.54
CA PRO A 17 12.07 -1.10 -0.84
C PRO A 17 10.67 -0.47 -0.95
N ASN A 18 9.93 -0.35 0.15
CA ASN A 18 8.57 0.15 0.20
C ASN A 18 7.71 -0.59 -0.83
N THR A 19 7.51 -1.87 -0.57
CA THR A 19 6.82 -2.80 -1.45
C THR A 19 5.34 -2.83 -1.10
N MET A 20 4.50 -2.89 -2.11
CA MET A 20 3.11 -3.31 -1.99
C MET A 20 2.87 -4.49 -2.92
N GLY A 21 1.81 -5.23 -2.67
CA GLY A 21 1.46 -6.34 -3.55
C GLY A 21 0.01 -6.75 -3.44
N MET A 22 -0.35 -7.66 -4.34
CA MET A 22 -1.64 -8.33 -4.39
C MET A 22 -1.42 -9.82 -4.47
N GLU A 23 -2.12 -10.56 -3.62
CA GLU A 23 -2.07 -12.01 -3.54
C GLU A 23 -3.46 -12.59 -3.84
N ALA A 24 -3.52 -13.60 -4.69
CA ALA A 24 -4.70 -14.42 -4.92
C ALA A 24 -4.40 -15.88 -4.57
N VAL A 25 -5.35 -16.55 -3.93
CA VAL A 25 -5.36 -18.02 -3.82
C VAL A 25 -6.35 -18.53 -4.85
N LEU A 26 -5.87 -19.32 -5.79
CA LEU A 26 -6.68 -19.86 -6.88
C LEU A 26 -7.28 -21.21 -6.50
N THR A 27 -8.26 -21.65 -7.27
CA THR A 27 -8.87 -22.98 -7.10
C THR A 27 -7.91 -24.13 -7.42
N ASP A 28 -6.97 -23.91 -8.35
CA ASP A 28 -6.00 -24.90 -8.81
C ASP A 28 -4.57 -24.42 -8.66
N LYS A 29 -3.63 -25.39 -8.63
CA LYS A 29 -2.20 -25.10 -8.59
C LYS A 29 -1.78 -24.19 -9.75
N VAL A 30 -0.97 -23.18 -9.43
CA VAL A 30 -0.45 -22.20 -10.38
C VAL A 30 0.55 -22.86 -11.33
N ASP A 31 0.39 -22.60 -12.61
CA ASP A 31 1.36 -22.96 -13.65
C ASP A 31 2.29 -21.75 -13.87
N VAL A 32 3.54 -21.90 -13.47
CA VAL A 32 4.57 -20.83 -13.51
C VAL A 32 4.85 -20.37 -14.94
N GLY A 33 4.85 -21.32 -15.89
CA GLY A 33 5.12 -21.02 -17.30
C GLY A 33 4.00 -20.17 -17.91
N LEU A 34 2.75 -20.60 -17.72
CA LEU A 34 1.57 -19.84 -18.19
C LEU A 34 1.45 -18.49 -17.51
N LEU A 35 1.83 -18.39 -16.21
CA LEU A 35 1.83 -17.11 -15.50
C LEU A 35 2.89 -16.17 -16.08
N SER A 36 4.10 -16.66 -16.35
CA SER A 36 5.16 -15.88 -16.99
C SER A 36 4.73 -15.36 -18.37
N GLU A 37 4.09 -16.21 -19.19
CA GLU A 37 3.57 -15.79 -20.48
C GLU A 37 2.46 -14.73 -20.36
N ALA A 38 1.55 -14.87 -19.39
CA ALA A 38 0.49 -13.91 -19.14
C ALA A 38 1.07 -12.55 -18.71
N VAL A 39 2.06 -12.54 -17.81
CA VAL A 39 2.76 -11.32 -17.37
C VAL A 39 3.41 -10.64 -18.59
N GLU A 40 4.22 -11.36 -19.38
CA GLU A 40 4.93 -10.74 -20.51
C GLU A 40 3.98 -10.27 -21.62
N SER A 41 2.83 -10.90 -21.82
CA SER A 41 1.84 -10.47 -22.82
C SER A 41 1.26 -9.08 -22.55
N LEU A 42 1.37 -8.56 -21.34
CA LEU A 42 0.85 -7.27 -20.93
C LEU A 42 1.87 -6.13 -20.98
N ARG A 43 3.12 -6.40 -21.37
CA ARG A 43 4.21 -5.41 -21.41
C ARG A 43 3.87 -4.18 -22.23
N GLU A 44 3.32 -4.36 -23.42
CA GLU A 44 2.96 -3.24 -24.31
C GLU A 44 1.76 -2.46 -23.77
N ARG A 45 0.83 -3.13 -23.08
CA ARG A 45 -0.38 -2.48 -22.52
C ARG A 45 -0.10 -1.70 -21.24
N PHE A 46 0.88 -2.12 -20.42
CA PHE A 46 1.23 -1.52 -19.14
C PHE A 46 2.73 -1.17 -19.07
N PRO A 47 3.31 -0.45 -20.04
CA PRO A 47 4.75 -0.24 -20.12
C PRO A 47 5.34 0.45 -18.88
N TYR A 48 4.54 1.19 -18.15
CA TYR A 48 4.91 1.91 -16.94
C TYR A 48 5.15 1.01 -15.71
N PHE A 49 4.84 -0.29 -15.78
CA PHE A 49 5.25 -1.29 -14.78
C PHE A 49 6.51 -2.07 -15.19
N TYR A 50 6.84 -2.07 -16.49
CA TYR A 50 8.04 -2.76 -17.01
C TYR A 50 9.25 -1.82 -17.04
N VAL A 51 9.56 -1.27 -15.86
CA VAL A 51 10.57 -0.24 -15.67
C VAL A 51 11.55 -0.62 -14.56
N ARG A 52 12.67 0.10 -14.51
CA ARG A 52 13.67 0.02 -13.44
C ARG A 52 14.09 1.43 -13.02
N PRO A 53 14.43 1.64 -11.74
CA PRO A 53 15.06 2.88 -11.31
C PRO A 53 16.43 3.04 -11.95
N GLN A 54 16.73 4.26 -12.37
CA GLN A 54 18.04 4.67 -12.87
C GLN A 54 18.43 6.02 -12.27
N ILE A 55 19.73 6.25 -12.19
CA ILE A 55 20.28 7.55 -11.79
C ILE A 55 20.48 8.41 -13.03
N ALA A 56 19.89 9.59 -13.02
CA ALA A 56 20.04 10.61 -14.05
C ALA A 56 20.56 11.90 -13.40
N GLY A 57 21.87 12.10 -13.42
CA GLY A 57 22.51 13.19 -12.69
C GLY A 57 22.38 13.02 -11.17
N THR A 58 21.63 13.90 -10.53
CA THR A 58 21.32 13.85 -9.08
C THR A 58 19.92 13.32 -8.78
N ASP A 59 19.22 12.80 -9.78
CA ASP A 59 17.84 12.35 -9.67
C ASP A 59 17.67 10.85 -9.92
N LEU A 60 16.66 10.25 -9.28
CA LEU A 60 16.17 8.92 -9.60
C LEU A 60 15.06 9.05 -10.65
N VAL A 61 15.14 8.26 -11.71
CA VAL A 61 14.14 8.19 -12.77
C VAL A 61 13.73 6.74 -13.02
N LEU A 62 12.53 6.52 -13.52
CA LEU A 62 12.10 5.20 -13.98
C LEU A 62 12.36 5.10 -15.48
N ALA A 63 13.16 4.14 -15.90
CA ALA A 63 13.46 3.85 -17.30
C ALA A 63 12.90 2.50 -17.74
N PRO A 64 12.55 2.31 -19.02
CA PRO A 64 12.14 1.01 -19.54
C PRO A 64 13.13 -0.09 -19.20
N ASN A 65 12.64 -1.29 -18.97
CA ASN A 65 13.45 -2.48 -18.70
C ASN A 65 13.01 -3.62 -19.63
N ASP A 66 13.85 -3.95 -20.59
CA ASP A 66 13.55 -4.96 -21.60
C ASP A 66 13.78 -6.41 -21.13
N LEU A 67 14.40 -6.57 -19.95
CA LEU A 67 14.55 -7.90 -19.35
C LEU A 67 13.18 -8.46 -18.97
N PRO A 68 12.97 -9.79 -18.99
CA PRO A 68 11.71 -10.38 -18.57
C PRO A 68 11.43 -10.12 -17.08
N VAL A 69 10.16 -9.92 -16.75
CA VAL A 69 9.71 -9.87 -15.35
C VAL A 69 9.85 -11.26 -14.76
N VAL A 70 10.46 -11.35 -13.56
CA VAL A 70 10.70 -12.63 -12.93
C VAL A 70 9.43 -13.15 -12.25
N VAL A 71 9.08 -14.40 -12.57
CA VAL A 71 8.04 -15.19 -11.88
C VAL A 71 8.75 -16.34 -11.17
N ARG A 72 8.68 -16.37 -9.84
CA ARG A 72 9.37 -17.35 -8.99
C ARG A 72 8.41 -18.45 -8.52
N ASP A 73 8.84 -19.71 -8.64
CA ASP A 73 8.17 -20.86 -8.01
C ASP A 73 8.70 -21.03 -6.57
N SER A 74 8.37 -20.06 -5.73
CA SER A 74 8.79 -20.01 -4.33
C SER A 74 8.05 -18.88 -3.61
N TRP A 75 7.69 -19.07 -2.33
CA TRP A 75 7.05 -18.05 -1.49
C TRP A 75 8.05 -17.20 -0.68
N GLU A 76 9.34 -17.42 -0.90
CA GLU A 76 10.37 -16.62 -0.24
C GLU A 76 10.24 -15.12 -0.55
N PRO A 77 10.63 -14.24 0.38
CA PRO A 77 10.62 -12.81 0.16
C PRO A 77 11.37 -12.42 -1.11
N THR A 78 10.81 -11.47 -1.86
CA THR A 78 11.40 -10.98 -3.10
C THR A 78 12.02 -9.62 -2.89
N ILE A 79 13.22 -9.40 -3.43
CA ILE A 79 13.87 -8.09 -3.39
C ILE A 79 13.76 -7.45 -4.75
N LEU A 80 12.85 -6.48 -4.85
CA LEU A 80 12.69 -5.69 -6.07
C LEU A 80 13.94 -4.87 -6.39
N VAL A 81 14.11 -4.51 -7.67
CA VAL A 81 15.26 -3.73 -8.17
C VAL A 81 16.61 -4.42 -7.95
N SER A 82 16.61 -5.73 -7.72
CA SER A 82 17.80 -6.56 -7.56
C SER A 82 18.08 -7.40 -8.80
N LYS A 83 19.25 -8.05 -8.81
CA LYS A 83 19.60 -9.02 -9.86
C LYS A 83 18.58 -10.17 -9.91
N GLU A 84 18.01 -10.56 -8.77
CA GLU A 84 17.02 -11.64 -8.69
C GLU A 84 15.70 -11.30 -9.39
N THR A 85 15.37 -10.02 -9.53
CA THR A 85 14.18 -9.52 -10.19
C THR A 85 14.48 -8.88 -11.53
N ASN A 86 15.65 -9.16 -12.14
CA ASN A 86 16.10 -8.49 -13.36
C ASN A 86 16.01 -6.94 -13.23
N TYR A 87 16.22 -6.43 -12.02
CA TYR A 87 16.14 -5.00 -11.68
C TYR A 87 14.77 -4.34 -11.88
N HIS A 88 13.70 -5.11 -12.09
CA HIS A 88 12.35 -4.60 -12.21
C HIS A 88 11.83 -4.04 -10.88
N VAL A 89 10.95 -3.04 -10.98
CA VAL A 89 10.10 -2.56 -9.88
C VAL A 89 8.94 -3.51 -9.57
N LEU A 90 8.80 -4.58 -10.33
CA LEU A 90 7.72 -5.55 -10.35
C LEU A 90 8.29 -6.96 -10.35
N SER A 91 7.71 -7.87 -9.59
CA SER A 91 7.95 -9.30 -9.71
C SER A 91 6.73 -10.12 -9.31
N PHE A 92 6.74 -11.40 -9.66
CA PHE A 92 5.72 -12.35 -9.26
C PHE A 92 6.35 -13.52 -8.52
N LYS A 93 5.57 -14.09 -7.61
CA LYS A 93 5.89 -15.36 -6.95
C LYS A 93 4.66 -16.23 -6.85
N CYS A 94 4.84 -17.53 -6.86
CA CYS A 94 3.76 -18.48 -6.67
C CYS A 94 4.25 -19.71 -5.91
N GLU A 95 3.34 -20.35 -5.20
CA GLU A 95 3.54 -21.62 -4.52
C GLU A 95 2.20 -22.33 -4.39
N ASP A 96 2.11 -23.53 -4.90
CA ASP A 96 0.87 -24.32 -4.98
C ASP A 96 -0.28 -23.49 -5.64
N LYS A 97 -1.34 -23.17 -4.93
CA LYS A 97 -2.48 -22.38 -5.40
C LYS A 97 -2.30 -20.87 -5.26
N ARG A 98 -1.25 -20.43 -4.58
CA ARG A 98 -1.02 -19.01 -4.28
C ARG A 98 -0.21 -18.35 -5.37
N LEU A 99 -0.60 -17.18 -5.77
CA LEU A 99 0.21 -16.27 -6.57
C LEU A 99 0.19 -14.86 -5.96
N ALA A 100 1.31 -14.17 -6.02
CA ALA A 100 1.40 -12.77 -5.64
C ALA A 100 2.18 -11.98 -6.68
N ALA A 101 1.73 -10.76 -6.90
CA ALA A 101 2.45 -9.71 -7.61
C ALA A 101 2.96 -8.70 -6.60
N GLU A 102 4.24 -8.37 -6.65
CA GLU A 102 4.89 -7.37 -5.78
C GLU A 102 5.40 -6.22 -6.63
N VAL A 103 5.15 -4.98 -6.20
CA VAL A 103 5.56 -3.78 -6.92
C VAL A 103 6.09 -2.73 -5.94
N MET A 104 7.07 -1.91 -6.35
CA MET A 104 7.48 -0.75 -5.58
C MET A 104 6.31 0.22 -5.42
N HIS A 105 5.90 0.48 -4.18
CA HIS A 105 4.77 1.35 -3.86
C HIS A 105 4.91 2.79 -4.40
N PRO A 106 6.10 3.40 -4.49
CA PRO A 106 6.26 4.69 -5.17
C PRO A 106 5.82 4.73 -6.62
N VAL A 107 5.79 3.59 -7.30
CA VAL A 107 5.36 3.52 -8.72
C VAL A 107 3.85 3.61 -8.83
N THR A 108 3.13 2.99 -7.88
CA THR A 108 1.67 2.83 -7.95
C THR A 108 1.06 2.66 -6.57
N ASP A 109 -0.24 2.87 -6.46
CA ASP A 109 -1.04 2.48 -5.29
C ASP A 109 -1.98 1.31 -5.62
N GLY A 110 -2.72 0.83 -4.62
CA GLY A 110 -3.64 -0.29 -4.79
C GLY A 110 -4.65 -0.06 -5.92
N SER A 111 -5.15 1.17 -6.10
CA SER A 111 -6.10 1.49 -7.17
C SER A 111 -5.46 1.52 -8.55
N GLY A 112 -4.21 1.93 -8.64
CA GLY A 112 -3.45 1.96 -9.90
C GLY A 112 -2.93 0.57 -10.31
N PHE A 113 -2.64 -0.31 -9.34
CA PHE A 113 -2.12 -1.64 -9.61
C PHE A 113 -3.21 -2.69 -9.87
N MET A 114 -4.41 -2.51 -9.31
CA MET A 114 -5.53 -3.45 -9.45
C MET A 114 -5.89 -3.76 -10.92
N PRO A 115 -5.98 -2.79 -11.86
CA PRO A 115 -6.27 -3.09 -13.25
C PRO A 115 -5.22 -4.01 -13.89
N TYR A 116 -3.95 -3.81 -13.58
CA TYR A 116 -2.87 -4.67 -14.06
C TYR A 116 -2.98 -6.09 -13.50
N PHE A 117 -3.15 -6.23 -12.18
CA PHE A 117 -3.28 -7.52 -11.53
C PHE A 117 -4.49 -8.32 -12.05
N LYS A 118 -5.63 -7.64 -12.25
CA LYS A 118 -6.81 -8.23 -12.90
C LYS A 118 -6.51 -8.74 -14.31
N SER A 119 -5.79 -7.94 -15.10
CA SER A 119 -5.43 -8.31 -16.49
C SER A 119 -4.47 -9.49 -16.54
N VAL A 120 -3.51 -9.58 -15.60
CA VAL A 120 -2.65 -10.76 -15.46
C VAL A 120 -3.48 -12.01 -15.16
N LEU A 121 -4.39 -11.95 -14.19
CA LEU A 121 -5.28 -13.08 -13.86
C LEU A 121 -6.16 -13.45 -15.05
N PHE A 122 -6.70 -12.48 -15.77
CA PHE A 122 -7.50 -12.72 -16.97
C PHE A 122 -6.69 -13.49 -18.04
N CYS A 123 -5.52 -13.00 -18.39
CA CYS A 123 -4.66 -13.64 -19.39
C CYS A 123 -4.21 -15.03 -18.95
N TYR A 124 -3.86 -15.18 -17.67
CA TYR A 124 -3.45 -16.44 -17.09
C TYR A 124 -4.59 -17.49 -17.11
N LEU A 125 -5.76 -17.15 -16.56
CA LEU A 125 -6.90 -18.07 -16.45
C LEU A 125 -7.47 -18.42 -17.84
N SER A 126 -7.53 -17.45 -18.76
CA SER A 126 -7.93 -17.71 -20.15
C SER A 126 -7.04 -18.77 -20.81
N LYS A 127 -5.72 -18.63 -20.67
CA LYS A 127 -4.75 -19.61 -21.21
C LYS A 127 -4.84 -20.95 -20.47
N ARG A 128 -4.94 -20.92 -19.13
CA ARG A 128 -4.97 -22.10 -18.27
C ARG A 128 -6.11 -23.03 -18.58
N TYR A 129 -7.30 -22.47 -18.83
CA TYR A 129 -8.53 -23.24 -19.03
C TYR A 129 -9.02 -23.24 -20.49
N GLY A 130 -8.39 -22.48 -21.38
CA GLY A 130 -8.85 -22.33 -22.77
C GLY A 130 -10.21 -21.66 -22.89
N ILE A 131 -10.52 -20.72 -21.99
CA ILE A 131 -11.81 -20.02 -21.90
C ILE A 131 -11.65 -18.58 -22.40
N GLU A 132 -12.56 -18.14 -23.25
CA GLU A 132 -12.78 -16.74 -23.56
C GLU A 132 -13.72 -16.13 -22.53
N PHE A 133 -13.17 -15.35 -21.59
CA PHE A 133 -13.97 -14.61 -20.62
C PHE A 133 -14.51 -13.31 -21.23
N ASP A 134 -15.58 -12.78 -20.63
CA ASP A 134 -16.03 -11.42 -20.91
C ASP A 134 -14.92 -10.42 -20.51
N ARG A 135 -14.46 -9.64 -21.50
CA ARG A 135 -13.35 -8.69 -21.32
C ARG A 135 -13.76 -7.35 -20.72
N THR A 136 -15.06 -7.16 -20.44
CA THR A 136 -15.58 -5.91 -19.88
C THR A 136 -14.92 -5.59 -18.55
N GLY A 137 -14.28 -4.41 -18.46
CA GLY A 137 -13.58 -3.95 -17.25
C GLY A 137 -12.14 -4.44 -17.11
N PHE A 138 -11.61 -5.15 -18.11
CA PHE A 138 -10.20 -5.54 -18.18
C PHE A 138 -9.45 -4.69 -19.21
N ARG A 139 -8.16 -4.51 -18.97
CA ARG A 139 -7.23 -3.82 -19.87
C ARG A 139 -6.29 -4.85 -20.46
N LEU A 140 -6.50 -5.24 -21.73
CA LEU A 140 -5.88 -6.41 -22.32
C LEU A 140 -4.87 -6.04 -23.43
N PRO A 141 -4.00 -6.99 -23.85
CA PRO A 141 -3.09 -6.75 -24.96
C PRO A 141 -3.82 -6.22 -26.19
N GLY A 142 -3.27 -5.17 -26.80
CA GLY A 142 -3.86 -4.47 -27.96
C GLY A 142 -4.85 -3.34 -27.61
N ASP A 143 -5.26 -3.18 -26.35
CA ASP A 143 -6.07 -2.03 -25.95
C ASP A 143 -5.22 -0.75 -25.89
N GLU A 144 -5.79 0.37 -26.27
CA GLU A 144 -5.14 1.67 -26.19
C GLU A 144 -4.88 2.08 -24.74
N ILE A 145 -3.81 2.86 -24.52
CA ILE A 145 -3.48 3.48 -23.23
C ILE A 145 -3.99 4.91 -23.26
N PRO A 146 -5.10 5.23 -22.57
CA PRO A 146 -5.63 6.59 -22.58
C PRO A 146 -4.75 7.55 -21.77
N ASP A 147 -4.76 8.83 -22.13
CA ASP A 147 -4.02 9.88 -21.42
C ASP A 147 -4.41 9.98 -19.94
N SER A 148 -5.67 9.68 -19.57
CA SER A 148 -6.12 9.64 -18.18
C SER A 148 -5.34 8.64 -17.32
N GLU A 149 -4.81 7.57 -17.93
CA GLU A 149 -4.07 6.51 -17.25
C GLU A 149 -2.63 6.92 -16.92
N THR A 150 -1.98 7.70 -17.79
CA THR A 150 -0.54 8.02 -17.69
C THR A 150 -0.23 9.50 -17.49
N GLY A 151 -1.17 10.38 -17.76
CA GLY A 151 -1.01 11.83 -17.59
C GLY A 151 -0.97 12.28 -16.14
N SER A 152 -1.12 13.59 -15.92
CA SER A 152 -1.30 14.13 -14.57
C SER A 152 -2.67 13.75 -14.02
N PRO A 153 -2.75 13.20 -12.79
CA PRO A 153 -4.03 12.86 -12.18
C PRO A 153 -4.80 14.06 -11.63
N PHE A 154 -4.25 15.26 -11.75
CA PHE A 154 -4.87 16.50 -11.27
C PHE A 154 -4.60 17.66 -12.22
N SER A 155 -5.43 18.69 -12.15
CA SER A 155 -5.26 19.94 -12.87
C SER A 155 -4.27 20.85 -12.14
N GLU A 156 -3.21 21.29 -12.84
CA GLU A 156 -2.26 22.29 -12.32
C GLU A 156 -2.95 23.61 -11.98
N GLU A 157 -3.93 24.03 -12.79
CA GLU A 157 -4.70 25.24 -12.58
C GLU A 157 -5.52 25.18 -11.28
N GLU A 158 -6.19 24.05 -11.01
CA GLU A 158 -6.92 23.84 -9.76
C GLU A 158 -6.01 23.83 -8.55
N VAL A 159 -4.85 23.18 -8.65
CA VAL A 159 -3.83 23.17 -7.59
C VAL A 159 -3.34 24.58 -7.28
N ASP A 160 -3.06 25.38 -8.30
CA ASP A 160 -2.56 26.75 -8.11
C ASP A 160 -3.64 27.69 -7.56
N ALA A 161 -4.90 27.47 -7.92
CA ALA A 161 -6.04 28.30 -7.50
C ALA A 161 -6.39 28.16 -6.02
N VAL A 162 -6.10 27.02 -5.40
CA VAL A 162 -6.47 26.80 -3.99
C VAL A 162 -5.64 27.69 -3.06
N LYS A 163 -6.32 28.39 -2.12
CA LYS A 163 -5.69 29.38 -1.24
C LYS A 163 -5.45 28.87 0.18
N ALA A 164 -6.33 28.03 0.67
CA ALA A 164 -6.29 27.49 2.03
C ALA A 164 -6.90 26.10 2.08
N PRO A 165 -6.54 25.27 3.08
CA PRO A 165 -7.19 23.99 3.27
C PRO A 165 -8.61 24.21 3.82
N PHE A 166 -9.53 23.29 3.51
CA PHE A 166 -10.85 23.26 4.11
C PHE A 166 -10.79 22.96 5.62
N TYR A 167 -9.84 22.12 6.02
CA TYR A 167 -9.70 21.66 7.40
C TYR A 167 -8.22 21.62 7.82
N VAL A 168 -7.93 22.16 9.00
CA VAL A 168 -6.63 22.08 9.63
C VAL A 168 -6.68 21.04 10.75
N LYS A 169 -5.81 20.03 10.67
CA LYS A 169 -5.73 18.99 11.71
C LYS A 169 -5.29 19.59 13.05
N PRO A 170 -5.96 19.20 14.15
CA PRO A 170 -5.45 19.52 15.48
C PRO A 170 -4.10 18.83 15.74
N GLU A 171 -3.26 19.49 16.50
CA GLU A 171 -2.03 18.89 17.00
C GLU A 171 -2.28 18.24 18.37
N TYR A 172 -1.87 17.00 18.54
CA TYR A 172 -1.94 16.25 19.78
C TYR A 172 -0.63 15.51 20.07
N LYS A 173 -0.40 15.21 21.36
CA LYS A 173 0.64 14.26 21.72
C LYS A 173 0.15 12.85 21.38
N HIS A 174 0.75 12.25 20.38
CA HIS A 174 0.35 10.93 19.88
C HIS A 174 1.04 9.80 20.64
N PHE A 175 0.32 8.70 20.78
CA PHE A 175 0.87 7.43 21.18
C PHE A 175 1.54 6.77 19.97
N MET A 176 2.85 6.53 20.07
CA MET A 176 3.67 6.07 18.94
C MET A 176 4.24 4.67 19.11
N GLN A 177 4.14 4.06 20.30
CA GLN A 177 4.82 2.80 20.57
C GLN A 177 3.86 1.69 20.96
N ILE A 178 3.85 0.63 20.17
CA ILE A 178 3.62 -0.72 20.65
C ILE A 178 5.01 -1.25 21.01
N LYS A 179 5.19 -1.70 22.28
CA LYS A 179 6.52 -2.10 22.80
C LYS A 179 7.09 -3.29 22.04
N GLU A 180 8.41 -3.32 21.96
CA GLU A 180 9.24 -4.40 21.40
C GLU A 180 9.17 -4.53 19.87
N PRO A 181 9.70 -3.54 19.11
CA PRO A 181 9.89 -3.72 17.68
C PRO A 181 10.81 -4.92 17.44
N ASP A 182 10.38 -5.81 16.55
CA ASP A 182 11.16 -6.93 16.07
C ASP A 182 11.58 -6.67 14.61
N SER A 183 12.69 -7.26 14.21
CA SER A 183 13.09 -7.32 12.80
C SER A 183 12.19 -8.24 11.97
N THR A 184 11.50 -9.16 12.63
CA THR A 184 10.60 -10.11 11.98
C THR A 184 9.23 -9.48 11.73
N TRP A 185 8.80 -9.52 10.50
CA TRP A 185 7.45 -9.19 10.08
C TRP A 185 6.55 -10.38 10.25
N ARG A 186 5.33 -10.13 10.68
CA ARG A 186 4.29 -11.15 10.83
C ARG A 186 3.07 -10.70 10.06
N ALA A 187 2.70 -11.51 9.09
CA ALA A 187 1.48 -11.38 8.31
C ALA A 187 0.47 -12.42 8.80
N ILE A 188 -0.70 -11.95 9.19
CA ILE A 188 -1.80 -12.79 9.64
C ILE A 188 -2.95 -12.61 8.65
N LYS A 189 -3.40 -13.71 8.06
CA LYS A 189 -4.53 -13.75 7.13
C LYS A 189 -5.79 -14.08 7.92
N ILE A 190 -6.78 -13.18 7.85
CA ILE A 190 -8.05 -13.32 8.59
C ILE A 190 -9.19 -13.23 7.59
N LYS A 191 -10.18 -14.11 7.74
CA LYS A 191 -11.41 -14.11 6.96
C LYS A 191 -12.60 -13.79 7.84
N MET A 192 -13.56 -13.06 7.30
CA MET A 192 -14.85 -12.75 7.94
C MET A 192 -15.96 -12.85 6.90
N ALA A 193 -17.16 -13.26 7.32
CA ALA A 193 -18.33 -13.27 6.45
C ALA A 193 -18.72 -11.83 6.07
N ALA A 194 -18.92 -11.57 4.76
CA ALA A 194 -19.25 -10.22 4.31
C ALA A 194 -20.61 -9.74 4.84
N ASP A 195 -21.56 -10.66 4.99
CA ASP A 195 -22.90 -10.35 5.52
C ASP A 195 -22.83 -9.89 6.99
N GLU A 196 -21.96 -10.49 7.82
CA GLU A 196 -21.74 -10.06 9.20
C GLU A 196 -21.11 -8.66 9.25
N VAL A 197 -20.03 -8.45 8.51
CA VAL A 197 -19.34 -7.15 8.47
C VAL A 197 -20.26 -6.06 7.95
N MET A 198 -20.94 -6.29 6.83
CA MET A 198 -21.82 -5.28 6.21
C MET A 198 -23.10 -5.06 7.00
N GLY A 199 -23.68 -6.13 7.59
CA GLY A 199 -24.81 -6.04 8.50
C GLY A 199 -24.47 -5.15 9.70
N ARG A 200 -23.31 -5.40 10.32
CA ARG A 200 -22.86 -4.60 11.45
C ARG A 200 -22.52 -3.16 11.06
N CYS A 201 -21.90 -2.94 9.91
CA CYS A 201 -21.67 -1.60 9.40
C CYS A 201 -22.98 -0.82 9.18
N LYS A 202 -24.02 -1.49 8.66
CA LYS A 202 -25.34 -0.88 8.46
C LYS A 202 -26.01 -0.50 9.79
N GLU A 203 -25.98 -1.37 10.81
CA GLU A 203 -26.52 -1.09 12.13
C GLU A 203 -25.83 0.08 12.84
N LEU A 204 -24.51 0.22 12.63
CA LEU A 204 -23.68 1.25 13.26
C LEU A 204 -23.58 2.55 12.46
N ASP A 205 -24.23 2.63 11.28
CA ASP A 205 -23.97 3.69 10.29
C ASP A 205 -22.47 3.87 10.01
N ALA A 206 -21.76 2.78 9.82
CA ALA A 206 -20.31 2.74 9.63
C ALA A 206 -19.91 2.29 8.22
N SER A 207 -18.67 2.60 7.85
CA SER A 207 -17.98 1.90 6.75
C SER A 207 -17.05 0.82 7.33
N PRO A 208 -16.70 -0.22 6.55
CA PRO A 208 -15.76 -1.25 7.01
C PRO A 208 -14.45 -0.67 7.54
N ASN A 209 -13.87 0.33 6.84
CA ASN A 209 -12.65 1.00 7.31
C ASN A 209 -12.82 1.69 8.66
N ALA A 210 -13.94 2.42 8.84
CA ALA A 210 -14.19 3.13 10.08
C ALA A 210 -14.38 2.15 11.24
N LEU A 211 -15.14 1.07 11.02
CA LEU A 211 -15.36 0.03 12.01
C LEU A 211 -14.03 -0.64 12.43
N ILE A 212 -13.26 -1.14 11.47
CA ILE A 212 -11.97 -1.81 11.74
C ILE A 212 -11.00 -0.84 12.42
N CYS A 213 -10.97 0.44 12.02
CA CYS A 213 -10.12 1.45 12.62
C CYS A 213 -10.49 1.71 14.09
N VAL A 214 -11.77 1.78 14.41
CA VAL A 214 -12.26 1.94 15.81
C VAL A 214 -11.91 0.70 16.65
N LEU A 215 -12.14 -0.51 16.14
CA LEU A 215 -11.86 -1.74 16.86
C LEU A 215 -10.34 -1.90 17.13
N LEU A 216 -9.49 -1.50 16.19
CA LEU A 216 -8.04 -1.44 16.41
C LEU A 216 -7.66 -0.41 17.49
N ALA A 217 -8.30 0.77 17.52
CA ALA A 217 -8.04 1.77 18.56
C ALA A 217 -8.38 1.21 19.95
N ARG A 218 -9.51 0.52 20.08
CA ARG A 218 -9.91 -0.16 21.33
C ARG A 218 -8.93 -1.26 21.72
N ALA A 219 -8.51 -2.08 20.75
CA ALA A 219 -7.53 -3.13 20.99
C ALA A 219 -6.18 -2.57 21.48
N VAL A 220 -5.70 -1.48 20.87
CA VAL A 220 -4.48 -0.79 21.32
C VAL A 220 -4.66 -0.26 22.73
N HIS A 221 -5.78 0.40 23.04
CA HIS A 221 -6.05 0.93 24.38
C HIS A 221 -6.10 -0.18 25.43
N LYS A 222 -6.75 -1.30 25.11
CA LYS A 222 -6.87 -2.47 26.00
C LYS A 222 -5.53 -3.06 26.40
N ILE A 223 -4.57 -3.17 25.44
CA ILE A 223 -3.25 -3.74 25.74
C ILE A 223 -2.26 -2.73 26.29
N GLN A 224 -2.44 -1.45 25.99
CA GLN A 224 -1.59 -0.34 26.45
C GLN A 224 -2.45 0.88 26.77
N PRO A 225 -3.14 0.90 27.92
CA PRO A 225 -3.97 2.04 28.32
C PRO A 225 -3.17 3.35 28.31
N GLN A 226 -3.77 4.40 27.79
CA GLN A 226 -3.20 5.74 27.72
C GLN A 226 -4.10 6.70 28.48
N ASP A 227 -3.53 7.57 29.29
CA ASP A 227 -4.28 8.58 30.05
C ASP A 227 -4.33 9.93 29.31
N GLU A 228 -3.22 10.30 28.63
CA GLU A 228 -3.09 11.62 28.00
C GLU A 228 -2.79 11.58 26.51
N LYS A 229 -2.22 10.47 25.99
CA LYS A 229 -1.80 10.39 24.60
C LYS A 229 -2.90 9.89 23.70
N VAL A 230 -3.08 10.55 22.57
CA VAL A 230 -4.04 10.18 21.55
C VAL A 230 -3.52 9.00 20.73
N ILE A 231 -4.34 7.97 20.54
CA ILE A 231 -4.08 6.91 19.57
C ILE A 231 -4.35 7.47 18.19
N LEU A 232 -3.36 7.39 17.29
CA LEU A 232 -3.45 7.90 15.94
C LEU A 232 -3.65 6.77 14.95
N GLY A 233 -4.89 6.55 14.51
CA GLY A 233 -5.21 5.68 13.39
C GLY A 233 -4.97 6.39 12.06
N GLY A 234 -4.53 5.64 11.05
CA GLY A 234 -4.49 6.08 9.67
C GLY A 234 -5.54 5.33 8.84
N ILE A 235 -6.30 6.03 8.01
CA ILE A 235 -7.14 5.40 6.99
C ILE A 235 -6.63 5.81 5.63
N ALA A 236 -6.24 4.83 4.81
CA ALA A 236 -5.79 5.09 3.44
C ALA A 236 -6.91 5.69 2.58
N VAL A 237 -6.59 6.73 1.84
CA VAL A 237 -7.52 7.43 0.98
C VAL A 237 -6.96 7.56 -0.44
N ASN A 238 -7.80 7.34 -1.44
CA ASN A 238 -7.45 7.49 -2.84
C ASN A 238 -7.71 8.93 -3.30
N ARG A 239 -6.65 9.75 -3.36
CA ARG A 239 -6.76 11.14 -3.82
C ARG A 239 -7.22 11.26 -5.27
N LYS A 240 -6.86 10.31 -6.13
CA LYS A 240 -7.30 10.31 -7.54
C LYS A 240 -8.82 10.25 -7.65
N ALA A 241 -9.45 9.37 -6.85
CA ALA A 241 -10.90 9.26 -6.82
C ALA A 241 -11.57 10.56 -6.34
N ILE A 242 -10.98 11.26 -5.36
CA ILE A 242 -11.48 12.54 -4.86
C ILE A 242 -11.43 13.62 -5.96
N LEU A 243 -10.41 13.59 -6.81
CA LEU A 243 -10.22 14.53 -7.92
C LEU A 243 -10.87 14.05 -9.25
N GLY A 244 -11.64 12.95 -9.22
CA GLY A 244 -12.37 12.44 -10.38
C GLY A 244 -11.53 11.68 -11.41
N ASN A 245 -10.27 11.34 -11.11
CA ASN A 245 -9.40 10.56 -11.98
C ASN A 245 -9.05 9.21 -11.33
N THR A 246 -9.86 8.20 -11.56
CA THR A 246 -9.67 6.84 -11.01
C THR A 246 -8.77 5.96 -11.86
N ASP A 247 -8.53 6.31 -13.13
CA ASP A 247 -7.84 5.44 -14.09
C ASP A 247 -6.32 5.51 -14.00
N ASN A 248 -5.79 6.59 -13.41
CA ASN A 248 -4.35 6.83 -13.36
C ASN A 248 -3.61 5.77 -12.53
N TYR A 249 -2.50 5.25 -13.08
CA TYR A 249 -1.72 4.19 -12.43
C TYR A 249 -0.85 4.67 -11.27
N ARG A 250 -0.51 5.97 -11.22
CA ARG A 250 0.48 6.51 -10.27
C ARG A 250 0.04 6.40 -8.81
N CYS A 251 1.01 6.40 -7.93
CA CYS A 251 0.77 6.45 -6.49
C CYS A 251 0.25 7.83 -6.05
N PHE A 252 -1.02 7.90 -5.68
CA PHE A 252 -1.66 9.08 -5.11
C PHE A 252 -2.45 8.76 -3.84
N ALA A 253 -2.13 7.64 -3.21
CA ALA A 253 -2.65 7.33 -1.89
C ALA A 253 -2.12 8.31 -0.84
N ASP A 254 -2.96 8.65 0.13
CA ASP A 254 -2.60 9.42 1.33
C ASP A 254 -3.30 8.81 2.55
N LEU A 255 -3.08 9.39 3.73
CA LEU A 255 -3.73 8.98 4.95
C LEU A 255 -4.65 10.08 5.49
N ALA A 256 -5.88 9.71 5.82
CA ALA A 256 -6.69 10.46 6.76
C ALA A 256 -6.27 10.03 8.18
N TYR A 257 -5.93 11.00 9.02
CA TYR A 257 -5.45 10.79 10.37
C TYR A 257 -6.59 10.87 11.37
N ILE A 258 -6.86 9.78 12.07
CA ILE A 258 -7.98 9.65 13.00
C ILE A 258 -7.45 9.70 14.43
N HIS A 259 -7.95 10.69 15.19
CA HIS A 259 -7.53 10.93 16.54
C HIS A 259 -8.51 10.29 17.52
N TYR A 260 -8.05 9.28 18.25
CA TYR A 260 -8.80 8.62 19.30
C TYR A 260 -8.27 9.06 20.66
N LYS A 261 -9.03 9.95 21.33
CA LYS A 261 -8.72 10.37 22.69
C LYS A 261 -9.10 9.26 23.67
N PRO A 262 -8.28 9.00 24.71
CA PRO A 262 -8.54 7.93 25.69
C PRO A 262 -9.95 7.96 26.28
N GLU A 263 -10.43 9.13 26.66
CA GLU A 263 -11.75 9.34 27.27
C GLU A 263 -12.95 9.03 26.33
N ASN A 264 -12.67 8.77 25.06
CA ASN A 264 -13.70 8.45 24.07
C ASN A 264 -13.74 6.96 23.69
N LEU A 265 -12.73 6.17 24.05
CA LEU A 265 -12.58 4.79 23.55
C LEU A 265 -13.63 3.82 24.13
N ASP A 266 -14.19 4.13 25.29
CA ASP A 266 -15.28 3.36 25.92
C ASP A 266 -16.69 3.83 25.51
N LYS A 267 -16.80 4.86 24.66
CA LYS A 267 -18.08 5.34 24.17
C LYS A 267 -18.74 4.33 23.22
N ASP A 268 -20.02 4.57 22.96
CA ASP A 268 -20.80 3.78 22.03
C ASP A 268 -20.09 3.61 20.67
N LEU A 269 -20.11 2.39 20.12
CA LEU A 269 -19.39 2.04 18.89
C LEU A 269 -19.91 2.81 17.67
N SER A 270 -21.24 3.04 17.58
CA SER A 270 -21.83 3.81 16.48
C SER A 270 -21.35 5.27 16.51
N LEU A 271 -21.32 5.88 17.71
CA LEU A 271 -20.79 7.24 17.87
C LEU A 271 -19.31 7.31 17.43
N MET A 272 -18.50 6.35 17.84
CA MET A 272 -17.08 6.31 17.45
C MET A 272 -16.91 6.15 15.94
N CYS A 273 -17.69 5.29 15.30
CA CYS A 273 -17.68 5.10 13.85
C CYS A 273 -18.10 6.39 13.12
N THR A 274 -19.15 7.07 13.62
CA THR A 274 -19.61 8.34 13.07
C THR A 274 -18.54 9.43 13.17
N VAL A 275 -17.88 9.56 14.33
CA VAL A 275 -16.79 10.53 14.52
C VAL A 275 -15.59 10.18 13.62
N THR A 276 -15.26 8.89 13.46
CA THR A 276 -14.20 8.44 12.57
C THR A 276 -14.50 8.82 11.12
N ARG A 277 -15.72 8.54 10.64
CA ARG A 277 -16.16 8.94 9.28
C ARG A 277 -16.11 10.46 9.12
N GLY A 278 -16.56 11.21 10.11
CA GLY A 278 -16.49 12.68 10.10
C GLY A 278 -15.07 13.20 9.93
N GLN A 279 -14.10 12.64 10.67
CA GLN A 279 -12.68 13.00 10.52
C GLN A 279 -12.14 12.67 9.13
N VAL A 280 -12.55 11.52 8.52
CA VAL A 280 -12.19 11.19 7.13
C VAL A 280 -12.78 12.22 6.17
N ILE A 281 -14.10 12.47 6.25
CA ILE A 281 -14.80 13.40 5.35
C ILE A 281 -14.16 14.79 5.38
N MET A 282 -13.83 15.31 6.57
CA MET A 282 -13.20 16.62 6.70
C MET A 282 -11.82 16.69 6.03
N GLN A 283 -11.05 15.60 6.06
CA GLN A 283 -9.71 15.55 5.49
C GLN A 283 -9.70 15.22 3.98
N THR A 284 -10.77 14.61 3.47
CA THR A 284 -10.89 14.20 2.07
C THR A 284 -11.69 15.19 1.21
N GLN A 285 -11.97 16.39 1.71
CA GLN A 285 -12.53 17.44 0.87
C GLN A 285 -11.54 17.80 -0.26
N PRO A 286 -12.02 18.03 -1.50
CA PRO A 286 -11.15 18.36 -2.64
C PRO A 286 -10.16 19.48 -2.35
N GLU A 287 -10.56 20.51 -1.63
CA GLU A 287 -9.72 21.65 -1.26
C GLU A 287 -8.52 21.22 -0.39
N ASN A 288 -8.69 20.22 0.52
CA ASN A 288 -7.58 19.70 1.31
C ASN A 288 -6.61 18.91 0.44
N VAL A 289 -7.12 18.11 -0.50
CA VAL A 289 -6.30 17.33 -1.42
C VAL A 289 -5.49 18.27 -2.31
N LEU A 290 -6.13 19.25 -2.92
CA LEU A 290 -5.48 20.26 -3.78
C LEU A 290 -4.46 21.09 -2.99
N PHE A 291 -4.78 21.49 -1.75
CA PHE A 291 -3.85 22.23 -0.91
C PHE A 291 -2.60 21.41 -0.56
N ASN A 292 -2.75 20.11 -0.25
CA ASN A 292 -1.63 19.23 0.01
C ASN A 292 -0.77 19.00 -1.24
N LEU A 293 -1.39 18.88 -2.41
CA LEU A 293 -0.68 18.82 -3.70
C LEU A 293 0.09 20.11 -3.98
N LYS A 294 -0.50 21.28 -3.68
CA LYS A 294 0.18 22.56 -3.80
C LYS A 294 1.41 22.64 -2.91
N LYS A 295 1.30 22.22 -1.65
CA LYS A 295 2.43 22.16 -0.74
C LYS A 295 3.54 21.21 -1.23
N MET A 296 3.16 20.08 -1.79
CA MET A 296 4.11 19.17 -2.41
C MET A 296 4.79 19.82 -3.62
N LYS A 297 4.03 20.45 -4.51
CA LYS A 297 4.54 21.19 -5.68
C LYS A 297 5.52 22.30 -5.26
N GLU A 298 5.17 23.09 -4.24
CA GLU A 298 6.04 24.15 -3.68
C GLU A 298 7.34 23.59 -3.08
N GLY A 299 7.34 22.37 -2.57
CA GLY A 299 8.54 21.70 -2.03
C GLY A 299 9.46 21.08 -3.09
N MET A 300 8.97 20.84 -4.31
CA MET A 300 9.75 20.17 -5.36
C MET A 300 11.05 20.91 -5.76
N PRO A 301 11.07 22.25 -5.92
CA PRO A 301 12.31 22.96 -6.22
C PRO A 301 13.40 22.76 -5.15
N THR A 302 13.01 22.70 -3.87
CA THR A 302 13.92 22.39 -2.76
C THR A 302 14.51 21.00 -2.91
N LEU A 303 13.69 19.99 -3.20
CA LEU A 303 14.13 18.61 -3.41
C LEU A 303 15.09 18.51 -4.60
N HIS A 304 14.76 19.14 -5.74
CA HIS A 304 15.62 19.15 -6.93
C HIS A 304 16.95 19.85 -6.70
N GLY A 305 16.96 20.91 -5.89
CA GLY A 305 18.17 21.66 -5.52
C GLY A 305 19.15 20.89 -4.63
N ILE A 306 18.74 19.78 -4.04
CA ILE A 306 19.64 18.95 -3.20
C ILE A 306 20.65 18.22 -4.10
N PRO A 307 21.97 18.32 -3.84
CA PRO A 307 23.00 17.94 -4.80
C PRO A 307 23.29 16.43 -4.85
N SER A 308 22.66 15.61 -4.03
CA SER A 308 22.89 14.16 -4.04
C SER A 308 21.63 13.35 -3.72
N ILE A 309 21.54 12.15 -4.29
CA ILE A 309 20.44 11.21 -4.05
C ILE A 309 20.33 10.87 -2.57
N GLY A 310 21.45 10.58 -1.90
CA GLY A 310 21.45 10.27 -0.48
C GLY A 310 20.88 11.40 0.40
N ALA A 311 21.21 12.65 0.10
CA ALA A 311 20.64 13.80 0.80
C ALA A 311 19.14 13.98 0.50
N LYS A 312 18.67 13.70 -0.73
CA LYS A 312 17.25 13.67 -1.07
C LYS A 312 16.50 12.59 -0.29
N MET A 313 17.08 11.39 -0.20
CA MET A 313 16.51 10.29 0.60
C MET A 313 16.39 10.67 2.08
N LEU A 314 17.40 11.32 2.66
CA LEU A 314 17.32 11.86 4.02
C LEU A 314 16.21 12.87 4.19
N PHE A 315 16.14 13.82 3.29
CA PHE A 315 15.14 14.88 3.33
C PHE A 315 13.73 14.28 3.32
N ILE A 316 13.44 13.38 2.38
CA ILE A 316 12.13 12.68 2.32
C ILE A 316 11.90 11.79 3.53
N GLY A 317 12.91 11.04 3.98
CA GLY A 317 12.83 10.21 5.18
C GLY A 317 12.52 11.00 6.46
N SER A 318 13.10 12.20 6.60
CA SER A 318 12.82 13.10 7.73
C SER A 318 11.35 13.58 7.70
N MET A 319 10.84 13.93 6.54
CA MET A 319 9.44 14.33 6.38
C MET A 319 8.46 13.17 6.69
N ALA A 320 8.77 11.95 6.27
CA ALA A 320 7.97 10.77 6.57
C ALA A 320 7.92 10.46 8.08
N GLY A 321 9.00 10.74 8.81
CA GLY A 321 9.06 10.53 10.26
C GLY A 321 7.99 11.30 11.06
N HIS A 322 7.52 12.41 10.55
CA HIS A 322 6.45 13.22 11.18
C HIS A 322 5.03 12.72 10.90
N ARG A 323 4.86 11.71 10.04
CA ARG A 323 3.57 11.15 9.62
C ARG A 323 3.29 9.77 10.21
N ARG A 324 3.93 9.40 11.30
CA ARG A 324 3.76 8.07 11.91
C ARG A 324 2.39 7.94 12.55
N THR A 325 1.71 6.85 12.23
CA THR A 325 0.46 6.41 12.87
C THR A 325 0.73 5.25 13.84
N THR A 326 -0.15 5.05 14.82
CA THR A 326 -0.09 3.87 15.68
C THR A 326 -0.38 2.61 14.85
N TYR A 327 -1.38 2.70 13.96
CA TYR A 327 -1.71 1.68 12.97
C TYR A 327 -2.32 2.35 11.72
N THR A 328 -2.36 1.60 10.63
CA THR A 328 -3.01 2.04 9.39
C THR A 328 -4.00 0.98 8.92
N VAL A 329 -5.16 1.42 8.44
CA VAL A 329 -6.18 0.58 7.80
C VAL A 329 -6.32 1.05 6.35
N SER A 330 -6.28 0.11 5.43
CA SER A 330 -6.51 0.37 4.01
C SER A 330 -7.58 -0.60 3.50
N TYR A 331 -8.40 -0.17 2.57
CA TYR A 331 -9.44 -0.99 1.97
C TYR A 331 -9.36 -0.91 0.45
N ALA A 332 -8.91 -2.00 -0.15
CA ALA A 332 -9.05 -2.21 -1.58
C ALA A 332 -10.54 -2.48 -1.88
N ALA A 333 -11.27 -1.43 -2.25
CA ALA A 333 -12.73 -1.48 -2.47
C ALA A 333 -13.17 -2.37 -3.65
N ASN A 334 -12.32 -3.30 -4.09
CA ASN A 334 -12.65 -4.29 -5.10
C ASN A 334 -13.47 -5.41 -4.46
N ARG A 335 -14.63 -5.70 -5.00
CA ARG A 335 -15.54 -6.76 -4.51
C ARG A 335 -15.69 -7.90 -5.50
N THR A 336 -15.10 -7.77 -6.69
CA THR A 336 -15.23 -8.75 -7.76
C THR A 336 -14.10 -8.64 -8.77
N PHE A 337 -13.70 -9.75 -9.30
CA PHE A 337 -12.87 -9.89 -10.49
C PHE A 337 -13.73 -10.26 -11.71
N GLY A 338 -15.05 -10.03 -11.62
CA GLY A 338 -16.00 -10.34 -12.70
C GLY A 338 -16.06 -11.83 -13.01
N PRO A 339 -15.87 -12.23 -14.28
CA PRO A 339 -15.97 -13.64 -14.67
C PRO A 339 -14.89 -14.54 -14.07
N LEU A 340 -13.88 -13.96 -13.39
CA LEU A 340 -12.78 -14.69 -12.78
C LEU A 340 -13.08 -15.11 -11.33
N ASP A 341 -14.13 -14.57 -10.70
CA ASP A 341 -14.49 -14.85 -9.30
C ASP A 341 -14.56 -16.35 -8.94
N PRO A 342 -15.10 -17.23 -9.82
CA PRO A 342 -15.16 -18.67 -9.51
C PRO A 342 -13.80 -19.36 -9.40
N TYR A 343 -12.72 -18.73 -9.87
CA TYR A 343 -11.37 -19.28 -9.87
C TYR A 343 -10.50 -18.74 -8.74
N ILE A 344 -11.02 -17.83 -7.90
CA ILE A 344 -10.28 -17.16 -6.83
C ILE A 344 -10.93 -17.50 -5.49
N GLU A 345 -10.23 -18.21 -4.62
CA GLU A 345 -10.71 -18.58 -3.28
C GLU A 345 -10.49 -17.46 -2.27
N GLU A 346 -9.34 -16.77 -2.34
CA GLU A 346 -8.96 -15.70 -1.42
C GLU A 346 -8.25 -14.58 -2.19
N PHE A 347 -8.40 -13.36 -1.70
CA PHE A 347 -7.67 -12.20 -2.26
C PHE A 347 -7.18 -11.28 -1.13
N TYR A 348 -5.92 -10.88 -1.22
CA TYR A 348 -5.28 -9.98 -0.27
C TYR A 348 -4.55 -8.85 -0.99
N VAL A 349 -4.53 -7.70 -0.36
CA VAL A 349 -3.57 -6.64 -0.64
C VAL A 349 -2.61 -6.60 0.53
N HIS A 350 -1.35 -6.29 0.30
CA HIS A 350 -0.37 -6.06 1.36
C HIS A 350 0.49 -4.84 1.04
N ALA A 351 0.94 -4.16 2.08
CA ALA A 351 1.87 -3.05 1.97
C ALA A 351 2.77 -3.06 3.21
N GLU A 352 4.06 -2.82 3.03
CA GLU A 352 4.98 -2.75 4.16
C GLU A 352 4.52 -1.69 5.18
N PRO A 353 4.43 -2.01 6.48
CA PRO A 353 3.95 -1.09 7.51
C PRO A 353 4.98 0.01 7.84
N VAL A 354 5.30 0.83 6.85
CA VAL A 354 6.12 2.03 7.01
C VAL A 354 5.23 3.24 6.72
N PRO A 355 5.03 4.13 7.68
CA PRO A 355 5.68 4.31 8.99
C PRO A 355 4.93 3.73 10.21
N ALA A 356 3.87 2.96 10.04
CA ALA A 356 3.09 2.38 11.14
C ALA A 356 3.74 1.12 11.74
N ALA A 357 3.35 0.77 12.99
CA ALA A 357 3.75 -0.50 13.60
C ALA A 357 2.87 -1.67 13.14
N VAL A 358 1.64 -1.36 12.69
CA VAL A 358 0.65 -2.31 12.19
C VAL A 358 -0.02 -1.71 10.96
N VAL A 359 -0.19 -2.53 9.93
CA VAL A 359 -1.03 -2.23 8.77
C VAL A 359 -2.08 -3.33 8.64
N VAL A 360 -3.32 -2.95 8.40
CA VAL A 360 -4.41 -3.87 8.09
C VAL A 360 -4.97 -3.51 6.73
N GLU A 361 -4.63 -4.32 5.74
CA GLU A 361 -5.21 -4.23 4.41
C GLU A 361 -6.48 -5.09 4.35
N VAL A 362 -7.54 -4.49 3.87
CA VAL A 362 -8.87 -5.11 3.80
C VAL A 362 -9.24 -5.30 2.33
N SER A 363 -9.66 -6.49 1.97
CA SER A 363 -10.19 -6.85 0.65
C SER A 363 -11.50 -7.62 0.78
N CYS A 364 -12.24 -7.75 -0.30
CA CYS A 364 -13.49 -8.48 -0.31
C CYS A 364 -13.66 -9.19 -1.66
N ILE A 365 -13.99 -10.49 -1.62
CA ILE A 365 -14.35 -11.30 -2.79
C ILE A 365 -15.28 -12.45 -2.33
N ASN A 366 -16.14 -12.93 -3.21
CA ASN A 366 -16.97 -14.13 -2.99
C ASN A 366 -17.69 -14.11 -1.62
N ASN A 367 -18.33 -13.00 -1.29
CA ASN A 367 -19.04 -12.77 -0.03
C ASN A 367 -18.19 -12.97 1.24
N ALA A 368 -16.87 -12.76 1.15
CA ALA A 368 -15.97 -12.80 2.29
C ALA A 368 -15.05 -11.57 2.31
N PHE A 369 -14.85 -11.01 3.50
CA PHE A 369 -13.78 -10.06 3.76
C PHE A 369 -12.51 -10.82 4.13
N PHE A 370 -11.41 -10.39 3.58
CA PHE A 370 -10.07 -10.88 3.89
C PHE A 370 -9.24 -9.73 4.43
N LEU A 371 -8.60 -9.95 5.58
CA LEU A 371 -7.66 -9.01 6.17
C LEU A 371 -6.26 -9.58 6.07
N HIS A 372 -5.35 -8.74 5.60
CA HIS A 372 -3.93 -8.93 5.78
C HIS A 372 -3.50 -8.03 6.94
N PHE A 373 -3.39 -8.64 8.12
CA PHE A 373 -2.94 -7.96 9.34
C PHE A 373 -1.43 -8.13 9.45
N GLU A 374 -0.70 -7.05 9.32
CA GLU A 374 0.76 -7.05 9.32
C GLU A 374 1.32 -6.27 10.50
N GLN A 375 2.25 -6.88 11.26
CA GLN A 375 2.86 -6.28 12.44
C GLN A 375 4.36 -6.53 12.51
N ARG A 376 5.09 -5.61 13.19
CA ARG A 376 6.55 -5.63 13.37
C ARG A 376 6.96 -5.92 14.81
N PHE A 377 6.26 -6.79 15.51
CA PHE A 377 6.57 -7.20 16.89
C PHE A 377 6.10 -8.63 17.16
N LYS A 378 6.75 -9.29 18.15
CA LYS A 378 6.53 -10.72 18.45
C LYS A 378 5.19 -10.98 19.12
N SER A 379 4.79 -10.08 20.02
CA SER A 379 3.60 -10.28 20.83
C SER A 379 2.32 -10.34 19.96
N GLU A 380 1.51 -11.35 20.19
CA GLU A 380 0.19 -11.48 19.60
C GLU A 380 -0.91 -10.75 20.43
N ALA A 381 -0.54 -10.03 21.48
CA ALA A 381 -1.51 -9.39 22.35
C ALA A 381 -2.45 -8.43 21.60
N LEU A 382 -1.92 -7.64 20.67
CA LEU A 382 -2.76 -6.74 19.86
C LEU A 382 -3.66 -7.50 18.90
N LEU A 383 -3.12 -8.52 18.21
CA LEU A 383 -3.92 -9.36 17.35
C LEU A 383 -5.09 -9.99 18.12
N ASN A 384 -4.80 -10.62 19.26
CA ASN A 384 -5.82 -11.26 20.08
C ASN A 384 -6.85 -10.26 20.60
N ALA A 385 -6.42 -9.09 21.09
CA ALA A 385 -7.33 -8.03 21.51
C ALA A 385 -8.21 -7.52 20.35
N PHE A 386 -7.65 -7.42 19.13
CA PHE A 386 -8.42 -7.03 17.95
C PHE A 386 -9.44 -8.10 17.53
N LEU A 387 -9.07 -9.38 17.56
CA LEU A 387 -10.00 -10.49 17.30
C LEU A 387 -11.14 -10.52 18.33
N ASP A 388 -10.84 -10.22 19.61
CA ASP A 388 -11.86 -10.10 20.66
C ASP A 388 -12.81 -8.92 20.39
N GLU A 389 -12.29 -7.77 19.98
CA GLU A 389 -13.11 -6.60 19.62
C GLU A 389 -14.02 -6.89 18.40
N LEU A 390 -13.56 -7.67 17.42
CA LEU A 390 -14.39 -8.14 16.30
C LEU A 390 -15.57 -9.00 16.82
N ARG A 391 -15.29 -9.98 17.70
CA ARG A 391 -16.34 -10.85 18.30
C ARG A 391 -17.32 -10.03 19.14
N LEU A 392 -16.83 -9.10 19.95
CA LEU A 392 -17.68 -8.18 20.72
C LEU A 392 -18.55 -7.31 19.80
N ALA A 393 -18.09 -6.99 18.62
CA ALA A 393 -18.86 -6.30 17.60
C ALA A 393 -19.83 -7.22 16.83
N GLY A 394 -19.87 -8.52 17.11
CA GLY A 394 -20.76 -9.50 16.46
C GLY A 394 -20.23 -9.98 15.10
N ILE A 395 -18.91 -9.93 14.89
CA ILE A 395 -18.23 -10.43 13.69
C ILE A 395 -17.32 -11.57 14.12
N GLU A 396 -17.48 -12.77 13.55
CA GLU A 396 -16.62 -13.91 13.89
C GLU A 396 -15.43 -14.00 12.92
N PRO A 397 -14.20 -13.70 13.39
CA PRO A 397 -13.00 -13.79 12.57
C PRO A 397 -12.44 -15.21 12.55
N GLU A 398 -12.08 -15.70 11.37
CA GLU A 398 -11.33 -16.93 11.15
C GLU A 398 -9.88 -16.61 10.79
N VAL A 399 -8.91 -17.06 11.61
CA VAL A 399 -7.48 -16.93 11.29
C VAL A 399 -7.09 -18.08 10.36
N LEU A 400 -6.84 -17.76 9.09
CA LEU A 400 -6.51 -18.76 8.06
C LEU A 400 -5.03 -19.14 8.11
N ARG A 401 -4.12 -18.15 8.21
CA ARG A 401 -2.67 -18.35 8.17
C ARG A 401 -1.94 -17.34 9.02
N LYS A 402 -0.81 -17.75 9.58
CA LYS A 402 0.18 -16.88 10.23
C LYS A 402 1.52 -17.13 9.57
N GLU A 403 2.10 -16.10 9.01
CA GLU A 403 3.37 -16.14 8.29
C GLU A 403 4.36 -15.20 8.98
N ALA A 404 5.61 -15.61 9.07
CA ALA A 404 6.69 -14.78 9.59
C ALA A 404 7.81 -14.74 8.56
N TYR A 405 8.29 -13.56 8.23
CA TYR A 405 9.40 -13.38 7.33
C TYR A 405 10.40 -12.37 7.87
N LEU A 406 11.66 -12.65 7.64
CA LEU A 406 12.76 -11.82 8.07
C LEU A 406 13.07 -10.81 6.95
N THR A 407 12.90 -9.55 7.22
CA THR A 407 13.30 -8.49 6.28
C THR A 407 14.75 -8.05 6.52
N SER A 408 15.29 -8.31 7.72
CA SER A 408 16.62 -7.88 8.11
C SER A 408 17.73 -8.88 7.79
N ASP A 409 17.40 -10.16 7.55
CA ASP A 409 18.40 -11.18 7.21
C ASP A 409 18.70 -11.25 5.72
N VAL A 410 17.90 -10.57 4.91
CA VAL A 410 18.31 -10.30 3.54
C VAL A 410 19.46 -9.29 3.63
N ARG A 411 20.67 -9.78 3.49
CA ARG A 411 21.86 -8.95 3.39
C ARG A 411 21.84 -8.23 2.07
N TYR A 412 21.20 -7.07 2.06
CA TYR A 412 21.17 -6.17 0.89
C TYR A 412 22.60 -5.86 0.41
N ASP A 413 23.61 -5.97 1.30
CA ASP A 413 25.02 -5.81 0.94
C ASP A 413 25.53 -6.91 0.00
N ASP A 414 24.93 -8.11 0.01
CA ASP A 414 25.25 -9.20 -0.91
C ASP A 414 24.50 -9.07 -2.24
N LEU A 415 23.45 -8.24 -2.28
CA LEU A 415 22.68 -7.94 -3.47
C LEU A 415 23.24 -6.64 -4.07
N LYS A 416 24.00 -6.78 -5.13
CA LYS A 416 24.47 -5.64 -5.91
C LYS A 416 23.27 -4.98 -6.60
N ILE A 417 22.57 -4.12 -5.87
CA ILE A 417 21.49 -3.29 -6.39
C ILE A 417 22.14 -1.97 -6.82
N PRO A 418 22.30 -1.68 -8.12
CA PRO A 418 23.10 -0.53 -8.58
C PRO A 418 22.65 0.81 -7.98
N VAL A 419 21.34 1.06 -7.95
CA VAL A 419 20.76 2.30 -7.39
C VAL A 419 21.03 2.41 -5.88
N VAL A 420 21.09 1.27 -5.19
CA VAL A 420 21.32 1.18 -3.75
C VAL A 420 22.78 1.43 -3.41
N GLU A 421 23.71 0.83 -4.15
CA GLU A 421 25.15 1.02 -3.92
C GLU A 421 25.55 2.47 -4.16
N GLU A 422 25.00 3.11 -5.20
CA GLU A 422 25.25 4.53 -5.48
C GLU A 422 24.62 5.43 -4.43
N ALA A 423 23.39 5.14 -3.97
CA ALA A 423 22.74 5.88 -2.89
C ALA A 423 23.49 5.71 -1.55
N LYS A 424 24.00 4.51 -1.25
CA LYS A 424 24.82 4.23 -0.06
C LYS A 424 26.15 5.00 -0.13
N THR A 425 26.81 4.99 -1.27
CA THR A 425 28.06 5.74 -1.48
C THR A 425 27.84 7.24 -1.31
N ALA A 426 26.74 7.77 -1.86
CA ALA A 426 26.37 9.17 -1.69
C ALA A 426 26.03 9.52 -0.22
N TRP A 427 25.39 8.60 0.49
CA TRP A 427 25.08 8.71 1.91
C TRP A 427 26.33 8.71 2.78
N ASP A 428 27.24 7.76 2.58
CA ASP A 428 28.50 7.66 3.32
C ASP A 428 29.37 8.91 3.07
N GLY A 429 29.38 9.41 1.83
CA GLY A 429 30.04 10.66 1.48
C GLY A 429 29.44 11.88 2.18
N PHE A 430 28.12 11.94 2.28
CA PHE A 430 27.40 12.98 3.00
C PHE A 430 27.70 12.92 4.51
N LEU A 431 27.62 11.75 5.13
CA LEU A 431 27.96 11.59 6.55
C LEU A 431 29.43 11.92 6.84
N ALA A 432 30.34 11.61 5.93
CA ALA A 432 31.74 11.95 6.05
C ALA A 432 31.99 13.48 6.00
N SER A 433 31.13 14.23 5.28
CA SER A 433 31.23 15.69 5.21
C SER A 433 30.89 16.40 6.53
N PHE A 434 30.10 15.77 7.42
CA PHE A 434 29.80 16.30 8.76
C PHE A 434 30.88 15.95 9.81
N LYS A 435 31.83 15.07 9.49
CA LYS A 435 32.93 14.70 10.38
C LYS A 435 34.19 15.56 10.17
N ARG A 436 34.13 16.49 9.24
CA ARG A 436 35.16 17.49 8.99
C ARG A 436 34.70 18.88 9.52
#